data_6cc20163611851fd3f54f56d070a5991
#
_entry.id   6cc20163611851fd3f54f56d070a5991
#
_cell.length_a   1.000
_cell.length_b   1.000
_cell.length_c   1.000
_cell.angle_alpha   90.00
_cell.angle_beta   90.00
_cell.angle_gamma   90.00
#
_symmetry.space_group_name_H-M   'P 1'
#
loop_
_entity.id
_entity.type
_entity.pdbx_description
1 polymer ?
#
loop_
_entity_poly.entity_id
_entity_poly.type
_entity_poly.pdbx_seq_one_letter_code
_entity_poly.pdbx_strand_id
1 'polypeptide(L)'
;MAKTAVEPVFVDANILVYSAVRAAPLNRSTLRALHDLRAAGAELWVSRQVLREFLAALSRPQSFTGPVPIADLEAAVAGFLIGFHIAEDGPLVTANLLALLRSTPCGGKQVHDANFVATMQAHGLRRLLTHNVGDFARFGGIVDMVPL
;
A
#
# COMPACT_ATOMS: atom_id res chain seq x y z
N MET A 1 9.56 -31.67 -6.50
CA MET A 1 8.68 -30.93 -5.57
C MET A 1 8.29 -29.59 -6.18
N ALA A 2 7.01 -29.31 -6.22
CA ALA A 2 6.54 -28.00 -6.66
C ALA A 2 7.04 -26.93 -5.68
N LYS A 3 7.71 -25.90 -6.19
CA LYS A 3 8.13 -24.75 -5.39
C LYS A 3 6.87 -23.99 -4.99
N THR A 4 6.60 -23.86 -3.69
CA THR A 4 5.47 -23.06 -3.20
C THR A 4 5.67 -21.62 -3.69
N ALA A 5 4.67 -21.09 -4.40
CA ALA A 5 4.70 -19.70 -4.87
C ALA A 5 4.77 -18.76 -3.66
N VAL A 6 5.62 -17.73 -3.75
CA VAL A 6 5.69 -16.69 -2.72
C VAL A 6 4.42 -15.83 -2.83
N GLU A 7 3.75 -15.62 -1.70
CA GLU A 7 2.54 -14.80 -1.68
C GLU A 7 2.83 -13.35 -2.05
N PRO A 8 1.95 -12.72 -2.84
CA PRO A 8 2.10 -11.31 -3.19
C PRO A 8 1.93 -10.42 -1.95
N VAL A 9 2.48 -9.22 -2.03
CA VAL A 9 2.42 -8.23 -0.96
C VAL A 9 1.79 -6.95 -1.48
N PHE A 10 0.77 -6.48 -0.80
CA PHE A 10 0.18 -5.17 -1.04
C PHE A 10 0.94 -4.11 -0.25
N VAL A 11 1.21 -2.97 -0.88
CA VAL A 11 2.11 -1.93 -0.35
C VAL A 11 1.32 -0.65 -0.12
N ASP A 12 1.39 -0.13 1.10
CA ASP A 12 0.71 1.11 1.49
C ASP A 12 1.44 2.35 0.97
N ALA A 13 0.71 3.46 0.90
CA ALA A 13 1.21 4.74 0.40
C ALA A 13 2.41 5.26 1.22
N ASN A 14 2.42 5.08 2.54
CA ASN A 14 3.56 5.52 3.36
C ASN A 14 4.86 4.82 2.98
N ILE A 15 4.80 3.58 2.55
CA ILE A 15 5.97 2.84 2.04
C ILE A 15 6.50 3.53 0.78
N LEU A 16 5.62 3.89 -0.16
CA LEU A 16 6.02 4.61 -1.37
C LEU A 16 6.62 5.99 -1.05
N VAL A 17 6.00 6.72 -0.12
CA VAL A 17 6.49 8.03 0.33
C VAL A 17 7.90 7.93 0.88
N TYR A 18 8.13 7.03 1.84
CA TYR A 18 9.45 6.87 2.45
C TYR A 18 10.50 6.30 1.49
N SER A 19 10.08 5.49 0.53
CA SER A 19 11.00 4.97 -0.49
C SER A 19 11.44 6.05 -1.48
N ALA A 20 10.56 7.01 -1.79
CA ALA A 20 10.79 8.02 -2.81
C ALA A 20 11.65 9.21 -2.33
N VAL A 21 11.69 9.47 -1.02
CA VAL A 21 12.38 10.64 -0.46
C VAL A 21 13.56 10.19 0.38
N ARG A 22 14.78 10.48 -0.11
CA ARG A 22 16.01 10.04 0.54
C ARG A 22 16.17 10.53 1.97
N ALA A 23 15.68 11.74 2.27
CA ALA A 23 15.74 12.34 3.61
C ALA A 23 14.62 11.85 4.55
N ALA A 24 13.68 11.05 4.06
CA ALA A 24 12.59 10.54 4.88
C ALA A 24 13.12 9.60 5.97
N PRO A 25 12.52 9.65 7.18
CA PRO A 25 12.79 8.64 8.19
C PRO A 25 12.44 7.27 7.62
N LEU A 26 13.15 6.25 8.01
CA LEU A 26 12.93 4.88 7.53
C LEU A 26 13.13 4.67 6.01
N ASN A 27 13.67 5.66 5.27
CA ASN A 27 13.93 5.50 3.84
C ASN A 27 14.76 4.24 3.57
N ARG A 28 15.88 4.08 4.29
CA ARG A 28 16.80 2.96 4.08
C ARG A 28 16.15 1.61 4.42
N SER A 29 15.44 1.52 5.54
CA SER A 29 14.75 0.28 5.94
C SER A 29 13.61 -0.07 4.99
N THR A 30 12.89 0.94 4.49
CA THR A 30 11.81 0.78 3.52
C THR A 30 12.34 0.24 2.19
N LEU A 31 13.41 0.84 1.67
CA LEU A 31 14.06 0.37 0.42
C LEU A 31 14.58 -1.06 0.56
N ARG A 32 15.16 -1.39 1.71
CA ARG A 32 15.63 -2.74 2.00
C ARG A 32 14.48 -3.74 2.02
N ALA A 33 13.37 -3.41 2.69
CA ALA A 33 12.19 -4.28 2.75
C ALA A 33 11.63 -4.58 1.36
N LEU A 34 11.50 -3.56 0.51
CA LEU A 34 11.05 -3.74 -0.87
C LEU A 34 12.01 -4.60 -1.68
N HIS A 35 13.30 -4.35 -1.54
CA HIS A 35 14.34 -5.14 -2.21
C HIS A 35 14.29 -6.61 -1.80
N ASP A 36 14.22 -6.88 -0.50
CA ASP A 36 14.22 -8.24 0.04
C ASP A 36 12.99 -9.02 -0.38
N LEU A 37 11.81 -8.38 -0.40
CA LEU A 37 10.58 -9.00 -0.89
C LEU A 37 10.68 -9.39 -2.36
N ARG A 38 11.20 -8.49 -3.21
CA ARG A 38 11.43 -8.78 -4.64
C ARG A 38 12.46 -9.88 -4.82
N ALA A 39 13.56 -9.85 -4.07
CA ALA A 39 14.60 -10.88 -4.13
C ALA A 39 14.06 -12.25 -3.72
N ALA A 40 13.11 -12.30 -2.81
CA ALA A 40 12.41 -13.54 -2.42
C ALA A 40 11.38 -14.01 -3.46
N GLY A 41 11.13 -13.23 -4.51
CA GLY A 41 10.19 -13.56 -5.58
C GLY A 41 8.75 -13.09 -5.34
N ALA A 42 8.51 -12.23 -4.35
CA ALA A 42 7.18 -11.70 -4.10
C ALA A 42 6.79 -10.67 -5.16
N GLU A 43 5.58 -10.78 -5.70
CA GLU A 43 4.96 -9.71 -6.47
C GLU A 43 4.55 -8.59 -5.52
N LEU A 44 4.85 -7.35 -5.89
CA LEU A 44 4.43 -6.18 -5.13
C LEU A 44 3.25 -5.51 -5.84
N TRP A 45 2.22 -5.20 -5.08
CA TRP A 45 0.96 -4.63 -5.56
C TRP A 45 0.67 -3.30 -4.88
N VAL A 46 0.07 -2.40 -5.62
CA VAL A 46 -0.53 -1.15 -5.12
C VAL A 46 -1.91 -0.98 -5.75
N SER A 47 -2.67 0.02 -5.29
CA SER A 47 -3.95 0.39 -5.88
C SER A 47 -3.92 1.84 -6.37
N ARG A 48 -4.96 2.25 -7.11
CA ARG A 48 -5.13 3.65 -7.50
C ARG A 48 -5.29 4.55 -6.28
N GLN A 49 -5.95 4.08 -5.23
CA GLN A 49 -6.03 4.80 -3.95
C GLN A 49 -4.64 5.04 -3.36
N VAL A 50 -3.78 4.03 -3.33
CA VAL A 50 -2.40 4.16 -2.83
C VAL A 50 -1.64 5.22 -3.62
N LEU A 51 -1.77 5.23 -4.95
CA LEU A 51 -1.12 6.25 -5.79
C LEU A 51 -1.64 7.66 -5.51
N ARG A 52 -2.96 7.81 -5.31
CA ARG A 52 -3.54 9.11 -4.94
C ARG A 52 -3.05 9.59 -3.58
N GLU A 53 -2.98 8.70 -2.60
CA GLU A 53 -2.48 9.04 -1.26
C GLU A 53 -1.00 9.43 -1.29
N PHE A 54 -0.20 8.75 -2.11
CA PHE A 54 1.20 9.14 -2.35
C PHE A 54 1.29 10.56 -2.91
N LEU A 55 0.51 10.87 -3.94
CA LEU A 55 0.48 12.20 -4.55
C LEU A 55 -0.01 13.26 -3.55
N ALA A 56 -1.05 12.96 -2.78
CA ALA A 56 -1.59 13.87 -1.77
C ALA A 56 -0.56 14.16 -0.68
N ALA A 57 0.19 13.16 -0.24
CA ALA A 57 1.20 13.32 0.81
C ALA A 57 2.36 14.20 0.34
N LEU A 58 2.93 13.94 -0.82
CA LEU A 58 4.15 14.63 -1.27
C LEU A 58 3.91 15.93 -2.03
N SER A 59 2.67 16.23 -2.41
CA SER A 59 2.30 17.54 -2.97
C SER A 59 2.23 18.66 -1.92
N ARG A 60 2.34 18.32 -0.65
CA ARG A 60 2.37 19.26 0.48
C ARG A 60 3.62 19.02 1.34
N PRO A 61 4.00 20.01 2.20
CA PRO A 61 5.19 19.87 3.04
C PRO A 61 5.09 18.66 3.99
N GLN A 62 6.19 17.96 4.14
CA GLN A 62 6.42 16.95 5.17
C GLN A 62 7.54 17.42 6.08
N SER A 63 7.71 16.79 7.26
CA SER A 63 8.80 17.14 8.19
C SER A 63 10.20 16.94 7.59
N PHE A 64 10.32 16.09 6.57
CA PHE A 64 11.59 15.70 5.95
C PHE A 64 11.76 16.23 4.52
N THR A 65 10.78 16.91 3.96
CA THR A 65 10.85 17.52 2.62
C THR A 65 9.81 18.61 2.43
N GLY A 66 10.13 19.62 1.63
CA GLY A 66 9.13 20.54 1.10
C GLY A 66 8.22 19.84 0.08
N PRO A 67 7.23 20.57 -0.49
CA PRO A 67 6.37 20.00 -1.52
C PRO A 67 7.20 19.52 -2.71
N VAL A 68 6.95 18.28 -3.15
CA VAL A 68 7.66 17.71 -4.29
C VAL A 68 7.00 18.25 -5.58
N PRO A 69 7.78 18.75 -6.56
CA PRO A 69 7.24 19.24 -7.84
C PRO A 69 6.48 18.16 -8.59
N ILE A 70 5.43 18.56 -9.32
CA ILE A 70 4.58 17.62 -10.06
C ILE A 70 5.38 16.78 -11.06
N ALA A 71 6.37 17.33 -11.72
CA ALA A 71 7.20 16.59 -12.67
C ALA A 71 7.94 15.41 -12.00
N ASP A 72 8.42 15.60 -10.77
CA ASP A 72 9.08 14.54 -10.00
C ASP A 72 8.06 13.50 -9.51
N LEU A 73 6.86 13.93 -9.13
CA LEU A 73 5.77 13.03 -8.76
C LEU A 73 5.31 12.18 -9.94
N GLU A 74 5.18 12.77 -11.12
CA GLU A 74 4.84 12.04 -12.35
C GLU A 74 5.88 10.97 -12.67
N ALA A 75 7.17 11.31 -12.55
CA ALA A 75 8.26 10.36 -12.78
C ALA A 75 8.21 9.21 -11.76
N ALA A 76 7.94 9.50 -10.48
CA ALA A 76 7.82 8.49 -9.44
C ALA A 76 6.64 7.54 -9.73
N VAL A 77 5.47 8.08 -10.07
CA VAL A 77 4.28 7.29 -10.40
C VAL A 77 4.53 6.42 -11.64
N ALA A 78 5.17 6.95 -12.67
CA ALA A 78 5.56 6.17 -13.86
C ALA A 78 6.43 4.96 -13.46
N GLY A 79 7.36 5.15 -12.55
CA GLY A 79 8.19 4.06 -12.00
C GLY A 79 7.37 3.03 -11.24
N PHE A 80 6.40 3.46 -10.43
CA PHE A 80 5.51 2.56 -9.70
C PHE A 80 4.63 1.74 -10.64
N LEU A 81 4.11 2.35 -11.71
CA LEU A 81 3.29 1.65 -12.70
C LEU A 81 4.08 0.56 -13.46
N ILE A 82 5.39 0.69 -13.55
CA ILE A 82 6.27 -0.33 -14.13
C ILE A 82 6.61 -1.41 -13.10
N GLY A 83 6.94 -1.02 -11.87
CA GLY A 83 7.50 -1.91 -10.85
C GLY A 83 6.48 -2.63 -9.96
N PHE A 84 5.20 -2.23 -10.00
CA PHE A 84 4.14 -2.80 -9.18
C PHE A 84 2.99 -3.29 -10.04
N HIS A 85 2.31 -4.34 -9.58
CA HIS A 85 1.00 -4.72 -10.10
C HIS A 85 -0.06 -3.77 -9.54
N ILE A 86 -1.08 -3.46 -10.34
CA ILE A 86 -2.16 -2.55 -9.93
C ILE A 86 -3.40 -3.36 -9.60
N ALA A 87 -3.86 -3.23 -8.35
CA ALA A 87 -5.14 -3.76 -7.90
C ALA A 87 -6.23 -2.74 -8.26
N GLU A 88 -6.91 -2.96 -9.37
CA GLU A 88 -7.94 -2.03 -9.85
C GLU A 88 -9.17 -2.05 -8.95
N ASP A 89 -9.78 -0.88 -8.76
CA ASP A 89 -11.05 -0.71 -8.07
C ASP A 89 -12.22 -1.04 -9.01
N GLY A 90 -13.33 -1.50 -8.45
CA GLY A 90 -14.50 -1.85 -9.25
C GLY A 90 -15.66 -2.35 -8.39
N PRO A 91 -16.71 -2.93 -9.03
CA PRO A 91 -17.93 -3.36 -8.33
C PRO A 91 -17.69 -4.36 -7.21
N LEU A 92 -16.75 -5.29 -7.37
CA LEU A 92 -16.40 -6.26 -6.33
C LEU A 92 -15.78 -5.59 -5.11
N VAL A 93 -14.94 -4.58 -5.32
CA VAL A 93 -14.35 -3.80 -4.23
C VAL A 93 -15.45 -3.10 -3.43
N THR A 94 -16.41 -2.48 -4.10
CA THR A 94 -17.55 -1.83 -3.42
C THR A 94 -18.37 -2.85 -2.61
N ALA A 95 -18.66 -4.01 -3.18
CA ALA A 95 -19.39 -5.07 -2.46
C ALA A 95 -18.63 -5.54 -1.22
N ASN A 96 -17.32 -5.75 -1.34
CA ASN A 96 -16.44 -6.12 -0.23
C ASN A 96 -16.39 -5.02 0.85
N LEU A 97 -16.32 -3.75 0.44
CA LEU A 97 -16.34 -2.62 1.35
C LEU A 97 -17.61 -2.61 2.20
N LEU A 98 -18.76 -2.76 1.57
CA LEU A 98 -20.04 -2.78 2.30
C LEU A 98 -20.10 -3.96 3.27
N ALA A 99 -19.60 -5.11 2.88
CA ALA A 99 -19.52 -6.29 3.76
C ALA A 99 -18.59 -6.05 4.95
N LEU A 100 -17.44 -5.43 4.74
CA LEU A 100 -16.50 -5.07 5.82
C LEU A 100 -17.10 -4.08 6.79
N LEU A 101 -17.83 -3.08 6.30
CA LEU A 101 -18.48 -2.07 7.16
C LEU A 101 -19.57 -2.69 8.02
N ARG A 102 -20.23 -3.76 7.56
CA ARG A 102 -21.20 -4.51 8.37
C ARG A 102 -20.54 -5.37 9.44
N SER A 103 -19.45 -6.04 9.12
CA SER A 103 -18.76 -6.97 10.03
C SER A 103 -17.76 -6.30 10.96
N THR A 104 -17.17 -5.18 10.52
CA THR A 104 -16.16 -4.43 11.27
C THR A 104 -16.56 -2.95 11.26
N PRO A 105 -17.43 -2.53 12.19
CA PRO A 105 -17.95 -1.16 12.20
C PRO A 105 -16.81 -0.14 12.29
N CYS A 106 -16.82 0.80 11.35
CA CYS A 106 -15.93 1.94 11.31
C CYS A 106 -16.59 3.07 10.52
N GLY A 107 -16.11 4.29 10.68
CA GLY A 107 -16.72 5.45 10.04
C GLY A 107 -15.71 6.55 9.73
N GLY A 108 -16.17 7.55 8.98
CA GLY A 108 -15.33 8.67 8.58
C GLY A 108 -14.11 8.21 7.78
N LYS A 109 -12.93 8.66 8.18
CA LYS A 109 -11.66 8.32 7.48
C LYS A 109 -11.35 6.83 7.48
N GLN A 110 -11.88 6.07 8.43
CA GLN A 110 -11.66 4.62 8.52
C GLN A 110 -12.32 3.86 7.35
N VAL A 111 -13.30 4.45 6.68
CA VAL A 111 -13.89 3.89 5.46
C VAL A 111 -12.84 3.74 4.36
N HIS A 112 -11.88 4.66 4.27
CA HIS A 112 -10.78 4.55 3.32
C HIS A 112 -9.86 3.38 3.63
N ASP A 113 -9.59 3.10 4.91
CA ASP A 113 -8.83 1.91 5.33
C ASP A 113 -9.59 0.63 5.01
N ALA A 114 -10.90 0.63 5.24
CA ALA A 114 -11.76 -0.49 4.88
C ALA A 114 -11.79 -0.72 3.36
N ASN A 115 -11.82 0.34 2.55
CA ASN A 115 -11.75 0.23 1.08
C ASN A 115 -10.42 -0.34 0.61
N PHE A 116 -9.34 0.03 1.28
CA PHE A 116 -8.01 -0.52 1.04
C PHE A 116 -8.02 -2.05 1.23
N VAL A 117 -8.58 -2.53 2.34
CA VAL A 117 -8.70 -3.96 2.64
C VAL A 117 -9.67 -4.64 1.67
N ALA A 118 -10.78 -3.99 1.31
CA ALA A 118 -11.74 -4.50 0.32
C ALA A 118 -11.07 -4.71 -1.05
N THR A 119 -10.19 -3.81 -1.44
CA THR A 119 -9.38 -3.92 -2.67
C THR A 119 -8.45 -5.12 -2.59
N MET A 120 -7.76 -5.29 -1.46
CA MET A 120 -6.91 -6.46 -1.24
C MET A 120 -7.70 -7.76 -1.39
N GLN A 121 -8.86 -7.85 -0.77
CA GLN A 121 -9.72 -9.04 -0.85
C GLN A 121 -10.14 -9.35 -2.30
N ALA A 122 -10.51 -8.33 -3.07
CA ALA A 122 -10.93 -8.49 -4.44
C ALA A 122 -9.83 -9.09 -5.35
N HIS A 123 -8.59 -8.89 -4.98
CA HIS A 123 -7.42 -9.38 -5.73
C HIS A 123 -6.70 -10.55 -5.06
N GLY A 124 -7.28 -11.15 -4.02
CA GLY A 124 -6.70 -12.28 -3.32
C GLY A 124 -5.42 -11.96 -2.54
N LEU A 125 -5.25 -10.71 -2.13
CA LEU A 125 -4.09 -10.22 -1.41
C LEU A 125 -4.34 -10.26 0.10
N ARG A 126 -3.45 -10.86 0.87
CA ARG A 126 -3.54 -10.94 2.32
C ARG A 126 -2.39 -10.25 3.03
N ARG A 127 -1.21 -10.23 2.45
CA ARG A 127 0.00 -9.66 3.06
C ARG A 127 0.07 -8.16 2.78
N LEU A 128 0.28 -7.38 3.83
CA LEU A 128 0.33 -5.91 3.76
C LEU A 128 1.65 -5.39 4.34
N LEU A 129 2.35 -4.58 3.56
CA LEU A 129 3.52 -3.82 4.01
C LEU A 129 3.09 -2.38 4.28
N THR A 130 3.14 -1.98 5.55
CA THR A 130 2.76 -0.63 6.00
C THR A 130 3.56 -0.22 7.23
N HIS A 131 3.78 1.08 7.39
CA HIS A 131 4.28 1.66 8.64
C HIS A 131 3.15 1.95 9.64
N ASN A 132 1.90 2.00 9.18
CA ASN A 132 0.72 2.32 10.00
C ASN A 132 -0.04 1.05 10.42
N VAL A 133 0.65 0.15 11.09
CA VAL A 133 0.08 -1.15 11.51
C VAL A 133 -1.21 -0.98 12.33
N GLY A 134 -1.26 0.05 13.18
CA GLY A 134 -2.43 0.33 14.02
C GLY A 134 -3.71 0.62 13.25
N ASP A 135 -3.61 1.23 12.07
CA ASP A 135 -4.78 1.57 11.24
C ASP A 135 -5.50 0.34 10.70
N PHE A 136 -4.78 -0.79 10.61
CA PHE A 136 -5.31 -2.04 10.06
C PHE A 136 -5.52 -3.13 11.12
N ALA A 137 -5.29 -2.82 12.40
CA ALA A 137 -5.40 -3.79 13.50
C ALA A 137 -6.81 -4.42 13.57
N ARG A 138 -7.86 -3.65 13.28
CA ARG A 138 -9.25 -4.13 13.25
C ARG A 138 -9.52 -5.17 12.16
N PHE A 139 -8.66 -5.27 11.18
CA PHE A 139 -8.74 -6.23 10.07
C PHE A 139 -7.78 -7.40 10.23
N GLY A 140 -7.25 -7.64 11.43
CA GLY A 140 -6.21 -8.63 11.71
C GLY A 140 -6.55 -10.08 11.36
N GLY A 141 -7.84 -10.41 11.20
CA GLY A 141 -8.26 -11.73 10.72
C GLY A 141 -8.27 -11.85 9.19
N ILE A 142 -8.09 -10.75 8.47
CA ILE A 142 -8.17 -10.66 7.01
C ILE A 142 -6.80 -10.32 6.40
N VAL A 143 -6.05 -9.48 7.09
CA VAL A 143 -4.77 -8.92 6.64
C VAL A 143 -3.64 -9.42 7.52
N ASP A 144 -2.57 -9.91 6.88
CA ASP A 144 -1.34 -10.34 7.55
C ASP A 144 -0.26 -9.28 7.35
N MET A 145 0.22 -8.68 8.44
CA MET A 145 1.26 -7.66 8.38
C MET A 145 2.61 -8.28 8.04
N VAL A 146 3.31 -7.64 7.10
CA VAL A 146 4.70 -7.98 6.79
C VAL A 146 5.60 -7.19 7.75
N PRO A 147 6.52 -7.84 8.48
CA PRO A 147 7.45 -7.12 9.36
C PRO A 147 8.38 -6.20 8.58
N LEU A 148 8.68 -5.04 9.16
CA LEU A 148 9.66 -4.08 8.65
C LEU A 148 10.92 -4.08 9.50
#